data_19c2c3cceb0d8f50a07d33194299cfab
#
_entry.id   19c2c3cceb0d8f50a07d33194299cfab
#
_cell.length_a   1.000
_cell.length_b   1.000
_cell.length_c   1.000
_cell.angle_alpha   90.00
_cell.angle_beta   90.00
_cell.angle_gamma   90.00
#
_symmetry.space_group_name_H-M   'P 1'
#
loop_
_entity.id
_entity.type
_entity.pdbx_description
1 polymer ?
#
loop_
_entity_poly.entity_id
_entity_poly.type
_entity_poly.pdbx_seq_one_letter_code
_entity_poly.pdbx_strand_id
1 'polypeptide(L)'
;MGVMTPPSRKSCYNFRVTEINRVVDGDTIDVTIDLGFDLYKKERVRVAGVDTPEKRTRDLEEKALGLDATHWLKDKLEGAIDGDDELTIRTELKGGVGKYGRLLGWLYVGDEEVSLNEQMITEGYAWDYDGGTKKKDFEELRELRRSFGTLDEG
;
A
#
# COMPACT_ATOMS: atom_id res chain seq x y z
N MET A 1 18.03 -5.81 8.25
CA MET A 1 17.60 -5.02 7.11
C MET A 1 16.32 -4.31 7.43
N GLY A 2 16.29 -3.03 7.23
CA GLY A 2 15.17 -2.21 7.59
C GLY A 2 14.06 -2.21 6.56
N VAL A 3 12.94 -1.64 6.93
CA VAL A 3 11.82 -1.33 6.04
C VAL A 3 12.33 -0.35 4.99
N MET A 4 11.86 -0.50 3.74
CA MET A 4 12.13 0.46 2.68
C MET A 4 11.58 1.83 3.10
N THR A 5 12.47 2.83 3.18
CA THR A 5 12.07 4.16 3.62
C THR A 5 11.60 5.00 2.43
N PRO A 6 10.57 5.85 2.65
CA PRO A 6 10.15 6.77 1.59
C PRO A 6 11.25 7.79 1.31
N PRO A 7 11.34 8.31 0.07
CA PRO A 7 12.32 9.34 -0.26
C PRO A 7 12.03 10.64 0.49
N SER A 8 13.07 11.42 0.75
CA SER A 8 12.94 12.73 1.38
C SER A 8 12.22 13.71 0.45
N ARG A 9 11.68 14.79 1.01
CA ARG A 9 10.98 15.82 0.23
C ARG A 9 11.82 16.41 -0.91
N LYS A 10 13.13 16.43 -0.75
CA LYS A 10 14.04 16.98 -1.77
C LYS A 10 14.32 16.01 -2.91
N SER A 11 13.99 14.75 -2.75
CA SER A 11 14.30 13.69 -3.72
C SER A 11 13.05 12.94 -4.19
N CYS A 12 11.89 13.56 -4.10
CA CYS A 12 10.63 12.92 -4.48
C CYS A 12 9.66 13.90 -5.13
N TYR A 13 8.69 13.31 -5.81
CA TYR A 13 7.46 14.01 -6.20
C TYR A 13 6.36 13.66 -5.21
N ASN A 14 5.50 14.64 -4.92
CA ASN A 14 4.27 14.42 -4.16
C ASN A 14 3.10 14.86 -5.03
N PHE A 15 2.16 13.96 -5.26
CA PHE A 15 0.97 14.24 -6.07
C PHE A 15 -0.28 13.87 -5.30
N ARG A 16 -1.39 14.56 -5.63
CA ARG A 16 -2.71 14.19 -5.12
C ARG A 16 -3.24 13.01 -5.92
N VAL A 17 -3.83 12.05 -5.24
CA VAL A 17 -4.61 10.97 -5.87
C VAL A 17 -6.06 11.41 -5.82
N THR A 18 -6.69 11.54 -6.98
CA THR A 18 -8.06 12.02 -7.08
C THR A 18 -9.10 10.93 -7.21
N GLU A 19 -8.69 9.73 -7.63
CA GLU A 19 -9.62 8.64 -7.86
C GLU A 19 -8.93 7.30 -7.64
N ILE A 20 -9.62 6.38 -6.99
CA ILE A 20 -9.21 4.99 -6.87
C ILE A 20 -9.99 4.21 -7.92
N ASN A 21 -9.32 3.83 -9.00
CA ASN A 21 -9.95 3.12 -10.11
C ASN A 21 -10.15 1.64 -9.77
N ARG A 22 -9.19 1.04 -9.07
CA ARG A 22 -9.26 -0.35 -8.63
C ARG A 22 -8.21 -0.66 -7.57
N VAL A 23 -8.57 -1.43 -6.56
CA VAL A 23 -7.61 -2.06 -5.66
C VAL A 23 -7.44 -3.49 -6.16
N VAL A 24 -6.30 -3.76 -6.80
CA VAL A 24 -6.02 -5.05 -7.43
C VAL A 24 -5.69 -6.10 -6.36
N ASP A 25 -4.77 -5.74 -5.49
CA ASP A 25 -4.31 -6.55 -4.35
C ASP A 25 -4.00 -5.62 -3.18
N GLY A 26 -3.63 -6.17 -2.04
CA GLY A 26 -3.20 -5.36 -0.89
C GLY A 26 -1.92 -4.54 -1.15
N ASP A 27 -1.21 -4.82 -2.24
CA ASP A 27 0.03 -4.14 -2.60
C ASP A 27 0.03 -3.52 -4.00
N THR A 28 -1.11 -3.53 -4.71
CA THR A 28 -1.19 -3.02 -6.08
C THR A 28 -2.53 -2.32 -6.30
N ILE A 29 -2.48 -1.08 -6.75
CA ILE A 29 -3.68 -0.25 -6.99
C ILE A 29 -3.62 0.43 -8.34
N ASP A 30 -4.80 0.68 -8.92
CA ASP A 30 -4.94 1.52 -10.11
C ASP A 30 -5.59 2.83 -9.66
N VAL A 31 -4.94 3.95 -9.95
CA VAL A 31 -5.35 5.27 -9.47
C VAL A 31 -5.28 6.31 -10.57
N THR A 32 -5.97 7.43 -10.35
CA THR A 32 -5.83 8.64 -11.16
C THR A 32 -5.07 9.66 -10.33
N ILE A 33 -3.97 10.15 -10.88
CA ILE A 33 -3.05 11.09 -10.23
C ILE A 33 -3.22 12.47 -10.86
N ASP A 34 -3.36 13.49 -10.01
CA ASP A 34 -3.42 14.89 -10.42
C ASP A 34 -1.98 15.41 -10.53
N LEU A 35 -1.56 15.72 -11.76
CA LEU A 35 -0.23 16.24 -12.04
C LEU A 35 -0.17 17.77 -11.97
N GLY A 36 -1.27 18.41 -11.66
CA GLY A 36 -1.38 19.87 -11.73
C GLY A 36 -1.69 20.34 -13.16
N PHE A 37 -2.01 21.61 -13.33
CA PHE A 37 -2.31 22.23 -14.62
C PHE A 37 -3.46 21.53 -15.39
N ASP A 38 -4.41 20.95 -14.65
CA ASP A 38 -5.53 20.18 -15.23
C ASP A 38 -5.07 18.93 -15.99
N LEU A 39 -3.88 18.39 -15.63
CA LEU A 39 -3.36 17.15 -16.21
C LEU A 39 -3.55 16.01 -15.22
N TYR A 40 -4.11 14.92 -15.71
CA TYR A 40 -4.38 13.72 -14.91
C TYR A 40 -3.79 12.51 -15.60
N LYS A 41 -3.27 11.56 -14.81
CA LYS A 41 -2.70 10.34 -15.34
C LYS A 41 -3.20 9.14 -14.59
N LYS A 42 -3.63 8.11 -15.30
CA LYS A 42 -3.98 6.81 -14.72
C LYS A 42 -2.73 5.98 -14.63
N GLU A 43 -2.46 5.44 -13.44
CA GLU A 43 -1.27 4.64 -13.17
C GLU A 43 -1.60 3.40 -12.35
N ARG A 44 -0.91 2.31 -12.63
CA ARG A 44 -0.86 1.17 -11.74
C ARG A 44 0.32 1.36 -10.79
N VAL A 45 0.02 1.38 -9.52
CA VAL A 45 0.99 1.65 -8.46
C VAL A 45 1.23 0.41 -7.63
N ARG A 46 2.51 0.07 -7.45
CA ARG A 46 2.95 -0.92 -6.47
C ARG A 46 3.16 -0.19 -5.15
N VAL A 47 2.49 -0.61 -4.10
CA VAL A 47 2.68 -0.03 -2.77
C VAL A 47 4.08 -0.39 -2.29
N ALA A 48 4.94 0.61 -2.17
CA ALA A 48 6.37 0.41 -1.93
C ALA A 48 6.65 -0.17 -0.55
N GLY A 49 7.62 -1.06 -0.48
CA GLY A 49 8.13 -1.59 0.77
C GLY A 49 7.26 -2.65 1.45
N VAL A 50 6.18 -3.09 0.81
CA VAL A 50 5.26 -4.08 1.40
C VAL A 50 5.08 -5.27 0.46
N ASP A 51 4.80 -6.42 1.06
CA ASP A 51 4.36 -7.62 0.36
C ASP A 51 3.17 -8.18 1.14
N THR A 52 2.10 -8.50 0.44
CA THR A 52 0.88 -9.03 1.06
C THR A 52 0.69 -10.50 0.71
N PRO A 53 -0.04 -11.25 1.56
CA PRO A 53 -0.41 -12.62 1.21
C PRO A 53 -1.21 -12.65 -0.10
N GLU A 54 -1.06 -13.74 -0.85
CA GLU A 54 -1.75 -13.91 -2.12
C GLU A 54 -3.24 -14.16 -1.90
N LYS A 55 -4.09 -13.44 -2.60
CA LYS A 55 -5.53 -13.68 -2.56
C LYS A 55 -5.99 -14.67 -3.65
N ARG A 56 -5.17 -14.88 -4.68
CA ARG A 56 -5.44 -15.83 -5.77
C ARG A 56 -4.62 -17.09 -5.58
N THR A 57 -4.93 -17.84 -4.53
CA THR A 57 -4.21 -19.06 -4.17
C THR A 57 -5.20 -20.11 -3.74
N ARG A 58 -4.78 -21.38 -3.81
CA ARG A 58 -5.55 -22.52 -3.30
C ARG A 58 -5.40 -22.68 -1.80
N ASP A 59 -4.38 -22.07 -1.20
CA ASP A 59 -4.19 -22.05 0.24
C ASP A 59 -5.22 -21.13 0.86
N LEU A 60 -6.20 -21.68 1.54
CA LEU A 60 -7.33 -20.93 2.12
C LEU A 60 -6.88 -19.96 3.21
N GLU A 61 -5.85 -20.29 3.96
CA GLU A 61 -5.29 -19.44 5.00
C GLU A 61 -4.62 -18.22 4.40
N GLU A 62 -3.76 -18.40 3.43
CA GLU A 62 -3.12 -17.31 2.71
C GLU A 62 -4.15 -16.45 2.00
N LYS A 63 -5.12 -17.05 1.34
CA LYS A 63 -6.19 -16.33 0.64
C LYS A 63 -6.98 -15.42 1.57
N ALA A 64 -7.34 -15.91 2.76
CA ALA A 64 -8.06 -15.11 3.74
C ALA A 64 -7.26 -13.89 4.17
N LEU A 65 -5.96 -14.06 4.45
CA LEU A 65 -5.09 -12.96 4.82
C LEU A 65 -4.88 -11.97 3.65
N GLY A 66 -4.79 -12.48 2.43
CA GLY A 66 -4.67 -11.64 1.24
C GLY A 66 -5.91 -10.80 0.97
N LEU A 67 -7.10 -11.38 1.16
CA LEU A 67 -8.36 -10.67 1.04
C LEU A 67 -8.48 -9.59 2.14
N ASP A 68 -8.08 -9.90 3.36
CA ASP A 68 -8.09 -8.94 4.47
C ASP A 68 -7.19 -7.73 4.17
N ALA A 69 -6.00 -7.97 3.65
CA ALA A 69 -5.08 -6.90 3.27
C ALA A 69 -5.67 -6.01 2.18
N THR A 70 -6.29 -6.63 1.18
CA THR A 70 -6.96 -5.92 0.08
C THR A 70 -8.10 -5.05 0.59
N HIS A 71 -8.95 -5.59 1.47
CA HIS A 71 -10.07 -4.86 2.06
C HIS A 71 -9.59 -3.70 2.94
N TRP A 72 -8.56 -3.93 3.76
CA TRP A 72 -8.00 -2.88 4.61
C TRP A 72 -7.53 -1.68 3.77
N LEU A 73 -6.74 -1.97 2.73
CA LEU A 73 -6.22 -0.92 1.84
C LEU A 73 -7.35 -0.19 1.13
N LYS A 74 -8.31 -0.93 0.59
CA LYS A 74 -9.47 -0.35 -0.09
C LYS A 74 -10.25 0.59 0.82
N ASP A 75 -10.52 0.16 2.05
CA ASP A 75 -11.26 0.97 3.02
C ASP A 75 -10.51 2.26 3.36
N LYS A 76 -9.19 2.18 3.56
CA LYS A 76 -8.37 3.36 3.84
C LYS A 76 -8.35 4.34 2.68
N LEU A 77 -8.18 3.84 1.47
CA LEU A 77 -8.12 4.68 0.26
C LEU A 77 -9.47 5.32 -0.05
N GLU A 78 -10.53 4.54 -0.06
CA GLU A 78 -11.88 5.05 -0.33
C GLU A 78 -12.33 6.01 0.76
N GLY A 79 -12.02 5.72 2.01
CA GLY A 79 -12.32 6.61 3.13
C GLY A 79 -11.65 7.97 3.00
N ALA A 80 -10.41 8.00 2.50
CA ALA A 80 -9.70 9.25 2.26
C ALA A 80 -10.34 10.04 1.09
N ILE A 81 -10.65 9.37 -0.01
CA ILE A 81 -11.24 10.00 -1.20
C ILE A 81 -12.66 10.54 -0.89
N ASP A 82 -13.47 9.76 -0.18
CA ASP A 82 -14.85 10.13 0.12
C ASP A 82 -14.97 11.10 1.30
N GLY A 83 -13.92 11.22 2.10
CA GLY A 83 -13.88 12.12 3.25
C GLY A 83 -13.29 13.49 2.91
N ASP A 84 -12.98 14.26 3.95
CA ASP A 84 -12.36 15.57 3.81
C ASP A 84 -10.83 15.51 3.75
N ASP A 85 -10.25 14.33 3.85
CA ASP A 85 -8.81 14.15 3.84
C ASP A 85 -8.28 14.07 2.42
N GLU A 86 -7.08 14.59 2.23
CA GLU A 86 -6.36 14.52 0.98
C GLU A 86 -5.56 13.22 0.94
N LEU A 87 -5.66 12.48 -0.17
CA LEU A 87 -4.81 11.31 -0.41
C LEU A 87 -3.65 11.73 -1.29
N THR A 88 -2.43 11.51 -0.81
CA THR A 88 -1.20 11.90 -1.50
C THR A 88 -0.35 10.67 -1.80
N ILE A 89 0.26 10.65 -2.98
CA ILE A 89 1.26 9.65 -3.34
C ILE A 89 2.63 10.31 -3.45
N ARG A 90 3.63 9.71 -2.81
CA ARG A 90 5.02 10.13 -2.91
C ARG A 90 5.77 9.13 -3.78
N THR A 91 6.54 9.63 -4.76
CA THR A 91 7.35 8.80 -5.65
C THR A 91 8.77 9.36 -5.73
N GLU A 92 9.74 8.55 -6.11
CA GLU A 92 11.12 9.01 -6.31
C GLU A 92 11.25 9.84 -7.59
N LEU A 93 12.18 10.80 -7.60
CA LEU A 93 12.47 11.62 -8.77
C LEU A 93 13.10 10.80 -9.89
N LYS A 94 13.90 9.79 -9.53
CA LYS A 94 14.58 8.92 -10.49
C LYS A 94 14.34 7.48 -10.08
N GLY A 95 14.17 6.62 -11.08
CA GLY A 95 14.00 5.21 -10.82
C GLY A 95 12.75 4.85 -10.02
N GLY A 96 11.73 5.72 -10.03
CA GLY A 96 10.49 5.50 -9.31
C GLY A 96 9.65 4.34 -9.83
N VAL A 97 10.20 3.59 -10.77
CA VAL A 97 9.54 2.44 -11.40
C VAL A 97 10.13 1.18 -10.81
N GLY A 98 9.27 0.32 -10.27
CA GLY A 98 9.68 -0.93 -9.67
C GLY A 98 9.95 -2.01 -10.70
N LYS A 99 10.24 -3.20 -10.20
CA LYS A 99 10.36 -4.43 -10.97
C LYS A 99 9.10 -4.59 -11.82
N TYR A 100 9.19 -4.94 -13.06
CA TYR A 100 8.07 -5.06 -14.03
C TYR A 100 7.47 -3.72 -14.50
N GLY A 101 8.18 -2.61 -14.32
CA GLY A 101 7.75 -1.32 -14.84
C GLY A 101 6.60 -0.65 -14.08
N ARG A 102 6.28 -1.13 -12.86
CA ARG A 102 5.24 -0.53 -12.03
C ARG A 102 5.80 0.64 -11.24
N LEU A 103 5.01 1.72 -11.13
CA LEU A 103 5.36 2.86 -10.32
C LEU A 103 5.34 2.46 -8.84
N LEU A 104 6.42 2.77 -8.12
CA LEU A 104 6.48 2.57 -6.68
C LEU A 104 5.96 3.81 -5.97
N GLY A 105 5.04 3.62 -5.03
CA GLY A 105 4.43 4.74 -4.32
C GLY A 105 4.29 4.52 -2.82
N TRP A 106 4.46 5.61 -2.08
CA TRP A 106 4.14 5.71 -0.66
C TRP A 106 2.89 6.56 -0.53
N LEU A 107 1.89 6.05 0.20
CA LEU A 107 0.57 6.66 0.28
C LEU A 107 0.36 7.31 1.65
N TYR A 108 -0.15 8.53 1.64
CA TYR A 108 -0.38 9.32 2.86
C TYR A 108 -1.80 9.88 2.87
N VAL A 109 -2.44 9.86 4.03
CA VAL A 109 -3.79 10.38 4.22
C VAL A 109 -3.71 11.64 5.07
N GLY A 110 -4.22 12.77 4.54
CA GLY A 110 -4.25 14.04 5.25
C GLY A 110 -2.86 14.50 5.69
N ASP A 111 -2.74 14.91 6.92
CA ASP A 111 -1.48 15.36 7.52
C ASP A 111 -0.72 14.25 8.24
N GLU A 112 -1.13 13.01 8.10
CA GLU A 112 -0.45 11.88 8.74
C GLU A 112 0.99 11.75 8.25
N GLU A 113 1.93 11.60 9.17
CA GLU A 113 3.34 11.42 8.84
C GLU A 113 3.69 9.97 8.52
N VAL A 114 2.86 9.04 9.00
CA VAL A 114 3.06 7.61 8.79
C VAL A 114 2.29 7.18 7.56
N SER A 115 3.00 6.63 6.58
CA SER A 115 2.38 6.15 5.34
C SER A 115 1.45 4.98 5.58
N LEU A 116 0.48 4.78 4.68
CA LEU A 116 -0.35 3.57 4.69
C LEU A 116 0.51 2.32 4.51
N ASN A 117 1.61 2.45 3.76
CA ASN A 117 2.60 1.38 3.59
C ASN A 117 3.10 0.86 4.95
N GLU A 118 3.55 1.78 5.80
CA GLU A 118 4.06 1.44 7.13
C GLU A 118 2.95 0.93 8.05
N GLN A 119 1.76 1.53 7.97
CA GLN A 119 0.61 1.11 8.77
C GLN A 119 0.22 -0.35 8.47
N MET A 120 0.26 -0.76 7.21
CA MET A 120 -0.01 -2.16 6.82
C MET A 120 0.92 -3.14 7.52
N ILE A 121 2.20 -2.80 7.59
CA ILE A 121 3.22 -3.65 8.22
C ILE A 121 2.97 -3.70 9.74
N THR A 122 2.80 -2.54 10.34
CA THR A 122 2.60 -2.41 11.80
C THR A 122 1.35 -3.17 12.26
N GLU A 123 0.27 -3.11 11.51
CA GLU A 123 -1.00 -3.74 11.87
C GLU A 123 -1.10 -5.21 11.45
N GLY A 124 -0.10 -5.73 10.74
CA GLY A 124 -0.04 -7.17 10.40
C GLY A 124 -0.79 -7.57 9.15
N TYR A 125 -1.00 -6.64 8.21
CA TYR A 125 -1.61 -6.96 6.91
C TYR A 125 -0.57 -7.28 5.84
N ALA A 126 0.67 -6.86 6.06
CA ALA A 126 1.75 -7.05 5.10
C ALA A 126 3.07 -7.29 5.81
N TRP A 127 4.00 -7.92 5.10
CA TRP A 127 5.40 -7.98 5.51
C TRP A 127 6.17 -6.81 4.90
N ASP A 128 7.24 -6.39 5.56
CA ASP A 128 8.18 -5.46 4.95
C ASP A 128 8.90 -6.17 3.80
N TYR A 129 9.12 -5.46 2.71
CA TYR A 129 9.68 -6.04 1.49
C TYR A 129 10.58 -5.02 0.79
N ASP A 130 11.81 -5.44 0.49
CA ASP A 130 12.84 -4.60 -0.14
C ASP A 130 13.10 -4.94 -1.62
N GLY A 131 12.30 -5.86 -2.18
CA GLY A 131 12.49 -6.33 -3.56
C GLY A 131 13.22 -7.67 -3.65
N GLY A 132 13.68 -8.20 -2.53
CA GLY A 132 14.39 -9.47 -2.45
C GLY A 132 13.45 -10.68 -2.32
N THR A 133 13.80 -11.57 -1.40
CA THR A 133 13.01 -12.78 -1.14
C THR A 133 11.75 -12.44 -0.33
N LYS A 134 10.61 -12.92 -0.79
CA LYS A 134 9.34 -12.74 -0.11
C LYS A 134 9.24 -13.60 1.14
N LYS A 135 8.73 -13.02 2.20
CA LYS A 135 8.40 -13.74 3.42
C LYS A 135 7.06 -14.47 3.25
N LYS A 136 6.89 -15.57 3.98
CA LYS A 136 5.60 -16.29 4.04
C LYS A 136 5.28 -16.74 5.47
N ASP A 137 5.67 -15.93 6.44
CA ASP A 137 5.37 -16.20 7.86
C ASP A 137 3.99 -15.65 8.21
N PHE A 138 2.96 -16.46 7.97
CA PHE A 138 1.57 -16.06 8.23
C PHE A 138 1.28 -15.90 9.72
N GLU A 139 1.98 -16.63 10.58
CA GLU A 139 1.76 -16.52 12.03
C GLU A 139 2.25 -15.16 12.56
N GLU A 140 3.33 -14.63 11.99
CA GLU A 140 3.78 -13.27 12.32
C GLU A 140 2.68 -12.25 12.06
N LEU A 141 2.01 -12.34 10.92
CA LEU A 141 0.90 -11.44 10.57
C LEU A 141 -0.27 -11.62 11.53
N ARG A 142 -0.63 -12.87 11.86
CA ARG A 142 -1.73 -13.13 12.78
C ARG A 142 -1.46 -12.58 14.18
N GLU A 143 -0.25 -12.74 14.68
CA GLU A 143 0.13 -12.20 15.99
C GLU A 143 0.00 -10.69 16.06
N LEU A 144 0.47 -9.99 15.03
CA LEU A 144 0.33 -8.55 14.92
C LEU A 144 -1.15 -8.15 14.89
N ARG A 145 -1.95 -8.86 14.11
CA ARG A 145 -3.38 -8.58 13.99
C ARG A 145 -4.15 -8.86 15.27
N ARG A 146 -3.75 -9.87 16.03
CA ARG A 146 -4.31 -10.13 17.35
C ARG A 146 -4.03 -8.98 18.31
N SER A 147 -2.80 -8.45 18.27
CA SER A 147 -2.44 -7.33 19.13
C SER A 147 -3.20 -6.04 18.79
N PHE A 148 -3.64 -5.88 17.54
CA PHE A 148 -4.51 -4.77 17.12
C PHE A 148 -6.01 -5.08 17.23
N GLY A 149 -6.37 -6.31 17.63
CA GLY A 149 -7.77 -6.71 17.76
C GLY A 149 -8.52 -6.80 16.43
N THR A 150 -7.82 -6.99 15.33
CA THR A 150 -8.40 -7.00 13.98
C THR A 150 -8.47 -8.38 13.35
N LEU A 151 -7.99 -9.42 14.02
CA LEU A 151 -8.08 -10.78 13.51
C LEU A 151 -9.41 -11.41 13.91
N ASP A 152 -10.16 -11.86 12.90
CA ASP A 152 -11.38 -12.61 13.13
C ASP A 152 -11.02 -14.09 13.30
N GLU A 153 -11.19 -14.61 14.50
CA GLU A 153 -10.91 -15.99 14.85
C GLU A 153 -12.19 -16.84 14.98
N GLY A 154 -13.31 -16.26 14.63
CA GLY A 154 -14.64 -16.86 14.78
C GLY A 154 -15.00 -18.00 13.85
#